data_2c1ddbdd3e8bba51ee9f3b8b511f8004
#
_entry.id   2c1ddbdd3e8bba51ee9f3b8b511f8004
#
_cell.length_a   1.000
_cell.length_b   1.000
_cell.length_c   1.000
_cell.angle_alpha   90.00
_cell.angle_beta   90.00
_cell.angle_gamma   90.00
#
_symmetry.space_group_name_H-M   'P 1'
#
loop_
_entity.id
_entity.type
_entity.pdbx_description
1 polymer ?
#
loop_
_entity_poly.entity_id
_entity_poly.type
_entity_poly.pdbx_seq_one_letter_code
_entity_poly.pdbx_strand_id
1 'polypeptide(L)'
;EFMHMTDPEEKSWIQSRIEGKDKEIHFTEKGKKAILNRLIEADGFEKYLAKKFVGTKRFGLDGCESLIPAMEQIIKRGGALGCKEVKIGMPHRGRLNILTNVIQKPLKKIFKEFAGDPGIASGGVSGDVKYHLGASANREFDGNLVHVSLTANPSHLEAVNPVVLGQTRAKQDYHKDKDRNQVIPILLHGDAAFAGQGIVAECFAMSGLTGHNIGGTIHIIVNNQIGFTTQPEFSRSSPYPSEVAKMVQAPIFHVNGDDPEAVTYCAK
;
A
#
# COMPACT_ATOMS: atom_id res chain seq x y z
N GLU A 1 -13.54 -3.36 -11.96
CA GLU A 1 -14.84 -4.06 -11.88
C GLU A 1 -15.76 -3.38 -10.85
N PHE A 2 -16.98 -3.08 -11.23
CA PHE A 2 -17.98 -2.47 -10.33
C PHE A 2 -19.40 -2.97 -10.59
N MET A 3 -19.60 -3.81 -11.62
CA MET A 3 -20.95 -4.30 -11.99
C MET A 3 -21.56 -5.24 -10.95
N HIS A 4 -20.76 -5.81 -10.06
CA HIS A 4 -21.21 -6.64 -8.94
C HIS A 4 -21.79 -5.83 -7.77
N MET A 5 -21.61 -4.50 -7.76
CA MET A 5 -22.21 -3.62 -6.75
C MET A 5 -23.71 -3.53 -6.94
N THR A 6 -24.46 -3.64 -5.85
CA THR A 6 -25.94 -3.59 -5.89
C THR A 6 -26.50 -2.21 -5.62
N ASP A 7 -25.77 -1.34 -4.90
CA ASP A 7 -26.17 0.03 -4.68
C ASP A 7 -26.10 0.84 -5.98
N PRO A 8 -27.21 1.38 -6.49
CA PRO A 8 -27.22 2.07 -7.76
C PRO A 8 -26.55 3.45 -7.72
N GLU A 9 -26.53 4.11 -6.58
CA GLU A 9 -25.90 5.43 -6.43
C GLU A 9 -24.38 5.29 -6.43
N GLU A 10 -23.84 4.36 -5.64
CA GLU A 10 -22.41 4.05 -5.63
C GLU A 10 -21.91 3.57 -6.99
N LYS A 11 -22.66 2.68 -7.63
CA LYS A 11 -22.36 2.19 -8.98
C LYS A 11 -22.31 3.32 -10.00
N SER A 12 -23.32 4.18 -10.02
CA SER A 12 -23.40 5.33 -10.92
C SER A 12 -22.29 6.34 -10.66
N TRP A 13 -21.94 6.55 -9.38
CA TRP A 13 -20.85 7.44 -9.01
C TRP A 13 -19.50 6.96 -9.56
N ILE A 14 -19.22 5.66 -9.44
CA ILE A 14 -17.97 5.07 -9.98
C ILE A 14 -17.98 5.13 -11.49
N GLN A 15 -19.08 4.69 -12.12
CA GLN A 15 -19.22 4.70 -13.57
C GLN A 15 -18.98 6.09 -14.17
N SER A 16 -19.56 7.12 -13.56
CA SER A 16 -19.37 8.50 -14.02
C SER A 16 -17.94 8.99 -13.97
N ARG A 17 -17.07 8.35 -13.16
CA ARG A 17 -15.66 8.73 -12.99
C ARG A 17 -14.70 7.96 -13.87
N ILE A 18 -15.05 6.74 -14.26
CA ILE A 18 -14.13 5.87 -15.01
C ILE A 18 -14.54 5.70 -16.47
N GLU A 19 -15.81 5.92 -16.80
CA GLU A 19 -16.33 5.83 -18.16
C GLU A 19 -16.60 7.25 -18.71
N GLY A 20 -16.20 7.49 -19.94
CA GLY A 20 -16.40 8.76 -20.63
C GLY A 20 -15.21 9.13 -21.52
N LYS A 21 -15.48 9.86 -22.60
CA LYS A 21 -14.45 10.27 -23.59
C LYS A 21 -13.42 11.25 -23.01
N ASP A 22 -13.77 11.95 -21.94
CA ASP A 22 -12.93 12.92 -21.24
C ASP A 22 -12.06 12.26 -20.13
N LYS A 23 -12.10 10.94 -20.01
CA LYS A 23 -11.37 10.16 -19.00
C LYS A 23 -10.06 9.57 -19.52
N GLU A 24 -9.58 10.01 -20.65
CA GLU A 24 -8.26 9.62 -21.13
C GLU A 24 -7.17 10.07 -20.17
N ILE A 25 -6.16 9.21 -20.03
CA ILE A 25 -5.03 9.46 -19.13
C ILE A 25 -4.11 10.49 -19.76
N HIS A 26 -4.12 11.71 -19.24
CA HIS A 26 -3.20 12.76 -19.65
C HIS A 26 -2.39 13.28 -18.47
N PHE A 27 -1.10 13.01 -18.49
CA PHE A 27 -0.14 13.64 -17.60
C PHE A 27 0.61 14.75 -18.33
N THR A 28 0.83 15.84 -17.63
CA THR A 28 1.75 16.88 -18.12
C THR A 28 3.17 16.33 -18.19
N GLU A 29 4.04 16.92 -18.99
CA GLU A 29 5.46 16.55 -19.04
C GLU A 29 6.11 16.55 -17.65
N LYS A 30 5.75 17.50 -16.79
CA LYS A 30 6.20 17.54 -15.40
C LYS A 30 5.70 16.33 -14.61
N GLY A 31 4.46 15.93 -14.83
CA GLY A 31 3.88 14.73 -14.19
C GLY A 31 4.57 13.45 -14.63
N LYS A 32 4.80 13.27 -15.92
CA LYS A 32 5.52 12.10 -16.47
C LYS A 32 6.95 12.02 -15.94
N LYS A 33 7.67 13.15 -15.89
CA LYS A 33 9.01 13.22 -15.30
C LYS A 33 9.01 12.88 -13.80
N ALA A 34 7.98 13.28 -13.07
CA ALA A 34 7.85 12.94 -11.65
C ALA A 34 7.63 11.42 -11.46
N ILE A 35 6.78 10.79 -12.27
CA ILE A 35 6.57 9.34 -12.27
C ILE A 35 7.88 8.61 -12.58
N LEU A 36 8.55 8.99 -13.65
CA LEU A 36 9.84 8.40 -14.07
C LEU A 36 10.89 8.52 -12.96
N ASN A 37 10.99 9.69 -12.31
CA ASN A 37 11.92 9.89 -11.21
C ASN A 37 11.67 8.91 -10.06
N ARG A 38 10.40 8.69 -9.69
CA ARG A 38 10.05 7.71 -8.64
C ARG A 38 10.38 6.28 -9.03
N LEU A 39 10.21 5.91 -10.29
CA LEU A 39 10.62 4.60 -10.80
C LEU A 39 12.14 4.41 -10.73
N ILE A 40 12.92 5.42 -11.14
CA ILE A 40 14.38 5.39 -11.09
C ILE A 40 14.87 5.30 -9.62
N GLU A 41 14.25 6.02 -8.70
CA GLU A 41 14.58 5.95 -7.27
C GLU A 41 14.29 4.55 -6.71
N ALA A 42 13.14 3.97 -7.05
CA ALA A 42 12.73 2.65 -6.58
C ALA A 42 13.66 1.54 -7.10
N ASP A 43 13.87 1.48 -8.40
CA ASP A 43 14.72 0.50 -9.06
C ASP A 43 16.20 0.67 -8.68
N GLY A 44 16.68 1.90 -8.69
CA GLY A 44 18.06 2.22 -8.32
C GLY A 44 18.39 1.84 -6.87
N PHE A 45 17.47 2.05 -5.95
CA PHE A 45 17.62 1.62 -4.56
C PHE A 45 17.76 0.10 -4.44
N GLU A 46 16.87 -0.65 -5.08
CA GLU A 46 16.92 -2.12 -5.03
C GLU A 46 18.14 -2.70 -5.73
N LYS A 47 18.53 -2.16 -6.87
CA LYS A 47 19.77 -2.52 -7.58
C LYS A 47 21.01 -2.22 -6.75
N TYR A 48 21.04 -1.08 -6.06
CA TYR A 48 22.15 -0.76 -5.15
C TYR A 48 22.26 -1.77 -4.00
N LEU A 49 21.13 -2.10 -3.35
CA LEU A 49 21.10 -3.10 -2.29
C LEU A 49 21.55 -4.48 -2.80
N ALA A 50 21.10 -4.88 -3.99
CA ALA A 50 21.48 -6.14 -4.61
C ALA A 50 23.00 -6.24 -4.83
N LYS A 51 23.60 -5.17 -5.30
CA LYS A 51 25.04 -5.10 -5.55
C LYS A 51 25.88 -5.02 -4.26
N LYS A 52 25.38 -4.28 -3.27
CA LYS A 52 26.15 -3.99 -2.04
C LYS A 52 26.02 -5.07 -0.98
N PHE A 53 24.84 -5.70 -0.88
CA PHE A 53 24.51 -6.69 0.15
C PHE A 53 24.13 -8.03 -0.47
N VAL A 54 25.08 -8.62 -1.16
CA VAL A 54 24.93 -9.92 -1.82
C VAL A 54 24.57 -11.01 -0.80
N GLY A 55 23.63 -11.89 -1.15
CA GLY A 55 23.19 -13.00 -0.29
C GLY A 55 22.23 -12.60 0.83
N THR A 56 21.98 -11.32 1.05
CA THR A 56 20.98 -10.87 2.04
C THR A 56 19.58 -10.79 1.39
N LYS A 57 18.56 -11.27 2.10
CA LYS A 57 17.17 -11.10 1.65
C LYS A 57 16.83 -9.62 1.55
N ARG A 58 16.18 -9.20 0.47
CA ARG A 58 15.82 -7.79 0.22
C ARG A 58 14.33 -7.61 -0.03
N PHE A 59 13.64 -8.65 -0.51
CA PHE A 59 12.23 -8.62 -0.85
C PHE A 59 11.84 -7.41 -1.70
N GLY A 60 12.49 -7.30 -2.87
CA GLY A 60 12.26 -6.19 -3.80
C GLY A 60 10.88 -6.24 -4.47
N LEU A 61 10.55 -5.14 -5.13
CA LEU A 61 9.31 -5.02 -5.90
C LEU A 61 9.39 -5.79 -7.23
N ASP A 62 10.58 -5.87 -7.82
CA ASP A 62 10.91 -6.70 -9.00
C ASP A 62 9.80 -6.71 -10.06
N GLY A 63 9.64 -5.63 -10.81
CA GLY A 63 8.62 -5.46 -11.85
C GLY A 63 7.31 -4.78 -11.37
N CYS A 64 7.20 -4.46 -10.09
CA CYS A 64 6.05 -3.74 -9.52
C CYS A 64 6.44 -2.36 -8.96
N GLU A 65 7.49 -1.74 -9.50
CA GLU A 65 8.02 -0.44 -9.04
C GLU A 65 7.01 0.70 -9.20
N SER A 66 6.03 0.54 -10.09
CA SER A 66 4.89 1.46 -10.27
C SER A 66 4.07 1.66 -8.99
N LEU A 67 4.23 0.78 -8.00
CA LEU A 67 3.66 0.96 -6.65
C LEU A 67 4.15 2.27 -6.00
N ILE A 68 5.40 2.67 -6.22
CA ILE A 68 5.98 3.84 -5.56
C ILE A 68 5.32 5.15 -6.02
N PRO A 69 5.23 5.47 -7.32
CA PRO A 69 4.48 6.64 -7.77
C PRO A 69 2.98 6.56 -7.44
N ALA A 70 2.38 5.36 -7.42
CA ALA A 70 1.00 5.18 -6.99
C ALA A 70 0.78 5.59 -5.53
N MET A 71 1.62 5.12 -4.61
CA MET A 71 1.57 5.50 -3.20
C MET A 71 1.73 7.00 -2.99
N GLU A 72 2.69 7.62 -3.68
CA GLU A 72 2.87 9.08 -3.66
C GLU A 72 1.61 9.81 -4.13
N GLN A 73 0.97 9.32 -5.19
CA GLN A 73 -0.25 9.92 -5.73
C GLN A 73 -1.43 9.80 -4.77
N ILE A 74 -1.63 8.64 -4.13
CA ILE A 74 -2.68 8.44 -3.13
C ILE A 74 -2.50 9.40 -1.96
N ILE A 75 -1.29 9.50 -1.41
CA ILE A 75 -1.00 10.38 -0.26
C ILE A 75 -1.20 11.85 -0.65
N LYS A 76 -0.67 12.24 -1.80
CA LYS A 76 -0.85 13.61 -2.34
C LYS A 76 -2.32 13.95 -2.53
N ARG A 77 -3.10 13.07 -3.15
CA ARG A 77 -4.54 13.28 -3.40
C ARG A 77 -5.32 13.30 -2.11
N GLY A 78 -5.02 12.36 -1.19
CA GLY A 78 -5.62 12.32 0.14
C GLY A 78 -5.41 13.62 0.90
N GLY A 79 -4.18 14.15 0.93
CA GLY A 79 -3.88 15.45 1.54
C GLY A 79 -4.68 16.60 0.93
N ALA A 80 -4.80 16.64 -0.39
CA ALA A 80 -5.61 17.66 -1.07
C ALA A 80 -7.12 17.53 -0.77
N LEU A 81 -7.58 16.36 -0.35
CA LEU A 81 -8.97 16.10 0.07
C LEU A 81 -9.17 16.21 1.59
N GLY A 82 -8.15 16.64 2.34
CA GLY A 82 -8.26 16.87 3.79
C GLY A 82 -7.79 15.73 4.68
N CYS A 83 -7.21 14.65 4.11
CA CYS A 83 -6.58 13.59 4.89
C CYS A 83 -5.36 14.15 5.65
N LYS A 84 -5.28 13.85 6.94
CA LYS A 84 -4.19 14.28 7.84
C LYS A 84 -3.23 13.15 8.18
N GLU A 85 -3.73 11.94 8.28
CA GLU A 85 -2.91 10.77 8.60
C GLU A 85 -3.19 9.60 7.65
N VAL A 86 -2.14 8.94 7.21
CA VAL A 86 -2.20 7.67 6.46
C VAL A 86 -1.51 6.59 7.27
N LYS A 87 -2.24 5.50 7.53
CA LYS A 87 -1.76 4.29 8.20
C LYS A 87 -1.49 3.20 7.18
N ILE A 88 -0.26 2.72 7.11
CA ILE A 88 0.13 1.69 6.14
C ILE A 88 0.38 0.37 6.86
N GLY A 89 -0.25 -0.69 6.38
CA GLY A 89 0.09 -2.08 6.69
C GLY A 89 0.58 -2.80 5.44
N MET A 90 1.59 -3.63 5.57
CA MET A 90 2.12 -4.36 4.43
C MET A 90 2.97 -5.56 4.83
N PRO A 91 3.11 -6.56 3.94
CA PRO A 91 4.06 -7.65 4.13
C PRO A 91 5.51 -7.19 3.90
N HIS A 92 6.41 -8.14 3.75
CA HIS A 92 7.84 -7.89 3.53
C HIS A 92 8.18 -7.34 2.14
N ARG A 93 7.45 -7.77 1.09
CA ARG A 93 7.77 -7.40 -0.31
C ARG A 93 7.54 -5.92 -0.57
N GLY A 94 8.58 -5.25 -1.04
CA GLY A 94 8.58 -3.80 -1.26
C GLY A 94 8.71 -2.95 0.01
N ARG A 95 8.81 -3.56 1.21
CA ARG A 95 8.80 -2.82 2.47
C ARG A 95 9.98 -1.86 2.60
N LEU A 96 11.18 -2.27 2.21
CA LEU A 96 12.35 -1.40 2.25
C LEU A 96 12.20 -0.22 1.28
N ASN A 97 11.58 -0.44 0.14
CA ASN A 97 11.30 0.60 -0.83
C ASN A 97 10.27 1.61 -0.31
N ILE A 98 9.19 1.13 0.32
CA ILE A 98 8.20 2.01 0.99
C ILE A 98 8.85 2.80 2.12
N LEU A 99 9.68 2.18 2.96
CA LEU A 99 10.43 2.88 4.02
C LEU A 99 11.30 4.00 3.47
N THR A 100 11.99 3.75 2.34
CA THR A 100 12.92 4.70 1.74
C THR A 100 12.19 5.79 0.96
N ASN A 101 11.35 5.40 0.01
CA ASN A 101 10.82 6.31 -1.00
C ASN A 101 9.45 6.90 -0.64
N VAL A 102 8.67 6.25 0.21
CA VAL A 102 7.36 6.75 0.65
C VAL A 102 7.43 7.40 2.03
N ILE A 103 8.00 6.70 3.03
CA ILE A 103 8.14 7.23 4.40
C ILE A 103 9.34 8.19 4.49
N GLN A 104 10.31 8.08 3.56
CA GLN A 104 11.55 8.86 3.56
C GLN A 104 12.44 8.59 4.78
N LYS A 105 12.48 7.32 5.24
CA LYS A 105 13.46 6.90 6.24
C LYS A 105 14.88 7.12 5.71
N PRO A 106 15.77 7.78 6.47
CA PRO A 106 17.11 8.08 5.96
C PRO A 106 17.87 6.82 5.52
N LEU A 107 18.41 6.82 4.31
CA LEU A 107 19.17 5.69 3.72
C LEU A 107 20.30 5.22 4.64
N LYS A 108 20.97 6.15 5.33
CA LYS A 108 22.02 5.83 6.30
C LYS A 108 21.53 4.88 7.39
N LYS A 109 20.28 5.03 7.85
CA LYS A 109 19.70 4.12 8.86
C LYS A 109 19.47 2.74 8.27
N ILE A 110 18.92 2.67 7.06
CA ILE A 110 18.66 1.40 6.37
C ILE A 110 19.97 0.65 6.09
N PHE A 111 21.00 1.35 5.60
CA PHE A 111 22.30 0.72 5.32
C PHE A 111 23.01 0.22 6.59
N LYS A 112 22.85 0.92 7.72
CA LYS A 112 23.35 0.44 9.02
C LYS A 112 22.65 -0.84 9.47
N GLU A 113 21.33 -0.94 9.28
CA GLU A 113 20.57 -2.15 9.56
C GLU A 113 21.05 -3.35 8.70
N PHE A 114 21.46 -3.10 7.45
CA PHE A 114 22.08 -4.12 6.60
C PHE A 114 23.48 -4.49 7.03
N ALA A 115 24.28 -3.54 7.52
CA ALA A 115 25.65 -3.76 8.00
C ALA A 115 25.70 -4.48 9.35
N GLY A 116 24.56 -4.72 10.00
CA GLY A 116 24.51 -5.40 11.30
C GLY A 116 24.96 -4.53 12.47
N ASP A 117 24.95 -3.20 12.33
CA ASP A 117 25.29 -2.28 13.40
C ASP A 117 24.19 -2.28 14.49
N PRO A 118 24.43 -2.84 15.68
CA PRO A 118 23.43 -2.95 16.74
C PRO A 118 23.08 -1.62 17.41
N GLY A 119 23.76 -0.53 17.05
CA GLY A 119 23.62 0.80 17.68
C GLY A 119 22.27 1.49 17.46
N ILE A 120 21.31 0.87 16.78
CA ILE A 120 19.97 1.44 16.51
C ILE A 120 18.87 0.71 17.28
N ALA A 121 19.11 -0.50 17.76
CA ALA A 121 18.25 -1.15 18.75
C ALA A 121 18.64 -0.68 20.16
N SER A 122 18.54 0.63 20.39
CA SER A 122 18.75 1.21 21.73
C SER A 122 17.63 0.73 22.66
N GLY A 123 17.86 -0.36 23.35
CA GLY A 123 16.92 -0.93 24.30
C GLY A 123 17.18 -2.36 24.69
N GLY A 124 18.34 -2.93 24.29
CA GLY A 124 18.71 -4.29 24.73
C GLY A 124 17.86 -5.43 24.18
N VAL A 125 17.01 -5.15 23.19
CA VAL A 125 16.24 -6.18 22.51
C VAL A 125 17.02 -6.64 21.28
N SER A 126 17.45 -7.86 21.31
CA SER A 126 18.06 -8.62 20.24
C SER A 126 17.30 -8.43 18.92
N GLY A 127 17.96 -7.80 17.97
CA GLY A 127 17.73 -7.70 16.56
C GLY A 127 16.40 -8.17 16.00
N ASP A 128 15.37 -7.32 16.03
CA ASP A 128 14.22 -7.58 15.16
C ASP A 128 14.69 -7.49 13.70
N VAL A 129 14.09 -8.32 12.88
CA VAL A 129 14.45 -8.41 11.46
C VAL A 129 14.11 -7.07 10.81
N LYS A 130 15.06 -6.48 10.09
CA LYS A 130 14.91 -5.18 9.40
C LYS A 130 13.60 -5.03 8.59
N TYR A 131 13.03 -6.14 8.18
CA TYR A 131 11.77 -6.20 7.40
C TYR A 131 10.51 -6.06 8.26
N HIS A 132 10.62 -6.10 9.59
CA HIS A 132 9.51 -5.95 10.52
C HIS A 132 9.37 -4.53 11.06
N LEU A 133 10.41 -3.72 10.91
CA LEU A 133 10.46 -2.38 11.46
C LEU A 133 9.41 -1.46 10.80
N GLY A 134 8.77 -0.66 11.65
CA GLY A 134 7.92 0.46 11.24
C GLY A 134 8.70 1.76 11.21
N ALA A 135 8.06 2.78 10.66
CA ALA A 135 8.55 4.15 10.68
C ALA A 135 7.40 5.12 10.42
N SER A 136 7.58 6.38 10.78
CA SER A 136 6.64 7.44 10.42
C SER A 136 7.37 8.73 10.05
N ALA A 137 6.74 9.54 9.21
CA ALA A 137 7.22 10.85 8.83
C ALA A 137 6.06 11.75 8.40
N ASN A 138 6.28 13.04 8.46
CA ASN A 138 5.40 14.00 7.83
C ASN A 138 5.81 14.21 6.38
N ARG A 139 4.85 14.12 5.49
CA ARG A 139 5.02 14.36 4.05
C ARG A 139 4.22 15.59 3.66
N GLU A 140 4.81 16.44 2.85
CA GLU A 140 4.17 17.66 2.36
C GLU A 140 4.01 17.59 0.84
N PHE A 141 2.79 17.87 0.38
CA PHE A 141 2.44 17.90 -1.03
C PHE A 141 1.58 19.14 -1.31
N ASP A 142 2.09 20.04 -2.14
CA ASP A 142 1.38 21.26 -2.54
C ASP A 142 0.82 22.05 -1.34
N GLY A 143 1.60 22.13 -0.25
CA GLY A 143 1.23 22.81 1.01
C GLY A 143 0.36 21.97 1.95
N ASN A 144 -0.02 20.75 1.58
CA ASN A 144 -0.79 19.85 2.45
C ASN A 144 0.16 18.91 3.21
N LEU A 145 0.12 18.99 4.53
CA LEU A 145 0.91 18.12 5.42
C LEU A 145 0.11 16.87 5.76
N VAL A 146 0.69 15.70 5.49
CA VAL A 146 0.11 14.40 5.80
C VAL A 146 1.09 13.60 6.64
N HIS A 147 0.66 13.13 7.80
CA HIS A 147 1.44 12.20 8.61
C HIS A 147 1.30 10.78 8.07
N VAL A 148 2.39 10.18 7.62
CA VAL A 148 2.40 8.82 7.05
C VAL A 148 3.13 7.89 7.99
N SER A 149 2.52 6.77 8.34
CA SER A 149 3.13 5.78 9.22
C SER A 149 2.98 4.36 8.69
N LEU A 150 4.08 3.63 8.69
CA LEU A 150 4.13 2.21 8.39
C LEU A 150 4.17 1.43 9.70
N THR A 151 3.17 0.60 9.92
CA THR A 151 3.06 -0.22 11.13
C THR A 151 4.12 -1.32 11.15
N ALA A 152 4.78 -1.50 12.28
CA ALA A 152 5.64 -2.66 12.50
C ALA A 152 4.80 -3.94 12.50
N ASN A 153 5.30 -5.03 11.93
CA ASN A 153 4.58 -6.31 11.87
C ASN A 153 5.56 -7.49 11.78
N PRO A 154 5.13 -8.68 12.24
CA PRO A 154 5.90 -9.91 12.08
C PRO A 154 5.81 -10.45 10.65
N SER A 155 6.50 -11.57 10.37
CA SER A 155 6.42 -12.27 9.07
C SER A 155 5.09 -13.00 8.81
N HIS A 156 4.15 -12.97 9.75
CA HIS A 156 2.82 -13.57 9.59
C HIS A 156 2.01 -12.75 8.58
N LEU A 157 1.82 -13.30 7.41
CA LEU A 157 1.13 -12.61 6.31
C LEU A 157 -0.29 -12.23 6.70
N GLU A 158 -0.67 -10.99 6.38
CA GLU A 158 -1.99 -10.37 6.62
C GLU A 158 -2.34 -10.10 8.11
N ALA A 159 -1.53 -10.59 9.07
CA ALA A 159 -1.80 -10.37 10.51
C ALA A 159 -1.78 -8.89 10.93
N VAL A 160 -1.13 -8.03 10.15
CA VAL A 160 -1.08 -6.58 10.38
C VAL A 160 -2.40 -5.88 10.01
N ASN A 161 -3.24 -6.49 9.18
CA ASN A 161 -4.46 -5.84 8.67
C ASN A 161 -5.37 -5.37 9.82
N PRO A 162 -5.86 -6.22 10.72
CA PRO A 162 -6.72 -5.77 11.82
C PRO A 162 -6.01 -4.79 12.76
N VAL A 163 -4.70 -4.88 12.91
CA VAL A 163 -3.91 -3.93 13.71
C VAL A 163 -3.97 -2.54 13.12
N VAL A 164 -3.75 -2.40 11.81
CA VAL A 164 -3.83 -1.11 11.10
C VAL A 164 -5.25 -0.55 11.14
N LEU A 165 -6.26 -1.40 10.93
CA LEU A 165 -7.67 -0.98 11.02
C LEU A 165 -8.01 -0.45 12.42
N GLY A 166 -7.57 -1.16 13.47
CA GLY A 166 -7.74 -0.71 14.86
C GLY A 166 -6.99 0.59 15.18
N GLN A 167 -5.75 0.72 14.70
CA GLN A 167 -4.98 1.96 14.83
C GLN A 167 -5.66 3.13 14.11
N THR A 168 -6.21 2.90 12.93
CA THR A 168 -6.95 3.91 12.17
C THR A 168 -8.17 4.37 12.96
N ARG A 169 -8.96 3.44 13.49
CA ARG A 169 -10.14 3.77 14.32
C ARG A 169 -9.75 4.60 15.54
N ALA A 170 -8.73 4.17 16.28
CA ALA A 170 -8.25 4.90 17.45
C ALA A 170 -7.80 6.33 17.11
N LYS A 171 -7.17 6.51 15.96
CA LYS A 171 -6.75 7.83 15.48
C LYS A 171 -7.93 8.70 15.05
N GLN A 172 -8.93 8.12 14.39
CA GLN A 172 -10.17 8.82 14.06
C GLN A 172 -10.87 9.32 15.34
N ASP A 173 -10.96 8.47 16.34
CA ASP A 173 -11.55 8.85 17.64
C ASP A 173 -10.71 9.95 18.33
N TYR A 174 -9.38 9.85 18.30
CA TYR A 174 -8.47 10.88 18.83
C TYR A 174 -8.65 12.24 18.15
N HIS A 175 -8.77 12.25 16.82
CA HIS A 175 -8.99 13.46 16.03
C HIS A 175 -10.44 13.94 16.02
N LYS A 176 -11.36 13.21 16.66
CA LYS A 176 -12.81 13.45 16.58
C LYS A 176 -13.32 13.47 15.14
N ASP A 177 -12.73 12.63 14.30
CA ASP A 177 -13.02 12.47 12.87
C ASP A 177 -14.31 11.64 12.69
N LYS A 178 -15.45 12.29 12.87
CA LYS A 178 -16.78 11.64 12.77
C LYS A 178 -17.09 11.16 11.36
N ASP A 179 -16.61 11.90 10.37
CA ASP A 179 -16.84 11.63 8.95
C ASP A 179 -15.85 10.58 8.40
N ARG A 180 -14.83 10.18 9.21
CA ARG A 180 -13.84 9.15 8.89
C ARG A 180 -13.09 9.38 7.57
N ASN A 181 -12.75 10.65 7.32
CA ASN A 181 -12.06 11.08 6.11
C ASN A 181 -10.71 11.75 6.36
N GLN A 182 -10.31 11.93 7.64
CA GLN A 182 -9.03 12.54 7.99
C GLN A 182 -7.93 11.52 8.26
N VAL A 183 -8.28 10.28 8.60
CA VAL A 183 -7.33 9.19 8.83
C VAL A 183 -7.69 8.01 7.96
N ILE A 184 -6.80 7.65 7.02
CA ILE A 184 -7.05 6.64 6.00
C ILE A 184 -6.08 5.47 6.15
N PRO A 185 -6.56 4.21 6.18
CA PRO A 185 -5.69 3.05 6.10
C PRO A 185 -5.39 2.68 4.65
N ILE A 186 -4.14 2.27 4.41
CA ILE A 186 -3.71 1.63 3.18
C ILE A 186 -3.11 0.28 3.53
N LEU A 187 -3.64 -0.78 2.97
CA LEU A 187 -3.14 -2.14 3.14
C LEU A 187 -2.58 -2.65 1.81
N LEU A 188 -1.29 -2.98 1.82
CA LEU A 188 -0.63 -3.62 0.68
C LEU A 188 -0.60 -5.13 0.90
N HIS A 189 -0.76 -5.88 -0.18
CA HIS A 189 -0.89 -7.32 -0.15
C HIS A 189 -0.07 -7.98 -1.25
N GLY A 190 0.45 -9.17 -0.99
CA GLY A 190 0.78 -10.12 -2.04
C GLY A 190 -0.49 -10.85 -2.48
N ASP A 191 -0.57 -11.22 -3.75
CA ASP A 191 -1.77 -11.82 -4.34
C ASP A 191 -2.18 -13.15 -3.71
N ALA A 192 -1.23 -14.03 -3.45
CA ALA A 192 -1.50 -15.34 -2.84
C ALA A 192 -2.00 -15.20 -1.40
N ALA A 193 -1.42 -14.28 -0.61
CA ALA A 193 -1.83 -14.04 0.76
C ALA A 193 -3.22 -13.38 0.83
N PHE A 194 -3.49 -12.40 -0.02
CA PHE A 194 -4.80 -11.75 -0.08
C PHE A 194 -5.92 -12.73 -0.39
N ALA A 195 -5.73 -13.62 -1.36
CA ALA A 195 -6.71 -14.62 -1.73
C ALA A 195 -6.82 -15.78 -0.71
N GLY A 196 -5.70 -16.13 -0.04
CA GLY A 196 -5.60 -17.38 0.72
C GLY A 196 -5.62 -17.24 2.23
N GLN A 197 -5.34 -16.07 2.81
CA GLN A 197 -5.33 -15.87 4.25
C GLN A 197 -6.72 -15.47 4.76
N GLY A 198 -7.34 -16.31 5.60
CA GLY A 198 -8.71 -16.11 6.13
C GLY A 198 -8.91 -14.75 6.83
N ILE A 199 -7.87 -14.20 7.46
CA ILE A 199 -7.93 -12.91 8.16
C ILE A 199 -8.32 -11.74 7.21
N VAL A 200 -8.06 -11.85 5.92
CA VAL A 200 -8.50 -10.85 4.93
C VAL A 200 -10.03 -10.83 4.84
N ALA A 201 -10.65 -11.99 4.66
CA ALA A 201 -12.11 -12.13 4.62
C ALA A 201 -12.76 -11.73 5.96
N GLU A 202 -12.13 -12.04 7.09
CA GLU A 202 -12.58 -11.62 8.42
C GLU A 202 -12.57 -10.10 8.57
N CYS A 203 -11.53 -9.42 8.09
CA CYS A 203 -11.47 -7.96 8.09
C CYS A 203 -12.58 -7.35 7.21
N PHE A 204 -12.85 -7.92 6.04
CA PHE A 204 -13.97 -7.49 5.20
C PHE A 204 -15.32 -7.71 5.89
N ALA A 205 -15.53 -8.88 6.51
CA ALA A 205 -16.78 -9.18 7.22
C ALA A 205 -17.07 -8.19 8.36
N MET A 206 -16.03 -7.63 8.98
CA MET A 206 -16.17 -6.65 10.06
C MET A 206 -16.30 -5.20 9.56
N SER A 207 -15.94 -4.90 8.31
CA SER A 207 -15.76 -3.52 7.82
C SER A 207 -17.02 -2.63 7.92
N GLY A 208 -18.21 -3.21 7.76
CA GLY A 208 -19.49 -2.53 7.87
C GLY A 208 -20.09 -2.45 9.27
N LEU A 209 -19.52 -3.13 10.26
CA LEU A 209 -20.05 -3.17 11.62
C LEU A 209 -19.79 -1.84 12.35
N THR A 210 -20.77 -1.35 13.09
CA THR A 210 -20.71 -0.04 13.77
C THR A 210 -19.45 0.16 14.62
N GLY A 211 -19.01 -0.88 15.35
CA GLY A 211 -17.80 -0.84 16.17
C GLY A 211 -16.49 -0.88 15.39
N HIS A 212 -16.50 -1.36 14.15
CA HIS A 212 -15.30 -1.61 13.34
C HIS A 212 -15.20 -0.71 12.09
N ASN A 213 -16.30 -0.10 11.69
CA ASN A 213 -16.33 0.78 10.51
C ASN A 213 -15.37 1.97 10.67
N ILE A 214 -14.52 2.18 9.69
CA ILE A 214 -13.50 3.25 9.62
C ILE A 214 -13.64 4.12 8.36
N GLY A 215 -14.77 4.03 7.65
CA GLY A 215 -15.04 4.83 6.44
C GLY A 215 -14.46 4.22 5.15
N GLY A 216 -13.74 3.11 5.25
CA GLY A 216 -13.15 2.39 4.11
C GLY A 216 -11.66 2.15 4.26
N THR A 217 -11.14 1.29 3.39
CA THR A 217 -9.72 0.91 3.34
C THR A 217 -9.27 0.86 1.89
N ILE A 218 -8.13 1.43 1.59
CA ILE A 218 -7.50 1.27 0.28
C ILE A 218 -6.66 0.00 0.33
N HIS A 219 -7.06 -1.01 -0.44
CA HIS A 219 -6.31 -2.23 -0.62
C HIS A 219 -5.52 -2.17 -1.93
N ILE A 220 -4.22 -2.46 -1.89
CA ILE A 220 -3.36 -2.52 -3.06
C ILE A 220 -2.76 -3.92 -3.14
N ILE A 221 -3.11 -4.66 -4.18
CA ILE A 221 -2.61 -6.01 -4.40
C ILE A 221 -1.46 -5.94 -5.40
N VAL A 222 -0.26 -6.27 -4.94
CA VAL A 222 0.92 -6.43 -5.79
C VAL A 222 0.89 -7.84 -6.35
N ASN A 223 0.24 -7.98 -7.52
CA ASN A 223 0.03 -9.28 -8.16
C ASN A 223 1.21 -9.67 -9.04
N ASN A 224 2.26 -10.20 -8.43
CA ASN A 224 3.41 -10.77 -9.13
C ASN A 224 3.30 -12.29 -9.35
N GLN A 225 2.17 -12.88 -9.01
CA GLN A 225 1.86 -14.31 -9.14
C GLN A 225 2.79 -15.24 -8.34
N ILE A 226 3.53 -14.71 -7.37
CA ILE A 226 4.42 -15.50 -6.51
C ILE A 226 3.65 -15.99 -5.28
N GLY A 227 3.51 -17.30 -5.16
CA GLY A 227 2.91 -17.97 -4.02
C GLY A 227 3.87 -19.02 -3.43
N PHE A 228 5.01 -18.59 -2.86
CA PHE A 228 6.09 -19.44 -2.40
C PHE A 228 6.55 -20.42 -3.51
N THR A 229 6.35 -21.74 -3.37
CA THR A 229 6.70 -22.74 -4.38
C THR A 229 5.53 -23.13 -5.29
N THR A 230 4.35 -22.49 -5.12
CA THR A 230 3.15 -22.80 -5.91
C THR A 230 3.19 -22.04 -7.23
N GLN A 231 3.03 -22.77 -8.34
CA GLN A 231 2.91 -22.17 -9.66
C GLN A 231 1.57 -21.44 -9.79
N PRO A 232 1.47 -20.35 -10.57
CA PRO A 232 0.27 -19.53 -10.70
C PRO A 232 -1.00 -20.30 -11.03
N GLU A 233 -0.91 -21.28 -11.92
CA GLU A 233 -2.01 -22.15 -12.37
C GLU A 233 -2.62 -23.02 -11.27
N PHE A 234 -1.87 -23.26 -10.18
CA PHE A 234 -2.31 -24.03 -9.02
C PHE A 234 -2.60 -23.16 -7.79
N SER A 235 -2.48 -21.85 -7.92
CA SER A 235 -2.52 -20.92 -6.79
C SER A 235 -3.94 -20.65 -6.28
N ARG A 236 -4.90 -20.52 -7.18
CA ARG A 236 -6.30 -20.20 -6.84
C ARG A 236 -7.25 -20.57 -7.97
N SER A 237 -8.53 -20.77 -7.60
CA SER A 237 -9.59 -21.08 -8.57
C SER A 237 -10.09 -19.86 -9.33
N SER A 238 -10.02 -18.67 -8.71
CA SER A 238 -10.45 -17.42 -9.34
C SER A 238 -9.37 -16.84 -10.25
N PRO A 239 -9.72 -16.12 -11.32
CA PRO A 239 -8.75 -15.47 -12.20
C PRO A 239 -7.95 -14.37 -11.49
N TYR A 240 -8.57 -13.68 -10.52
CA TYR A 240 -7.96 -12.58 -9.78
C TYR A 240 -8.00 -12.79 -8.27
N PRO A 241 -6.95 -12.40 -7.54
CA PRO A 241 -6.94 -12.46 -6.07
C PRO A 241 -7.98 -11.54 -5.44
N SER A 242 -8.37 -10.47 -6.14
CA SER A 242 -9.32 -9.45 -5.71
C SER A 242 -10.77 -9.94 -5.60
N GLU A 243 -11.10 -11.14 -6.08
CA GLU A 243 -12.46 -11.72 -5.99
C GLU A 243 -13.00 -11.74 -4.54
N VAL A 244 -12.12 -11.87 -3.55
CA VAL A 244 -12.50 -11.82 -2.13
C VAL A 244 -13.16 -10.50 -1.75
N ALA A 245 -12.81 -9.38 -2.39
CA ALA A 245 -13.37 -8.06 -2.12
C ALA A 245 -14.82 -7.91 -2.62
N LYS A 246 -15.27 -8.78 -3.51
CA LYS A 246 -16.66 -8.78 -4.02
C LYS A 246 -17.67 -9.13 -2.92
N MET A 247 -17.25 -9.83 -1.85
CA MET A 247 -18.14 -10.16 -0.74
C MET A 247 -18.71 -8.92 -0.03
N VAL A 248 -18.00 -7.80 -0.07
CA VAL A 248 -18.44 -6.51 0.48
C VAL A 248 -18.77 -5.50 -0.63
N GLN A 249 -18.91 -5.96 -1.85
CA GLN A 249 -19.27 -5.16 -3.02
C GLN A 249 -18.31 -3.99 -3.29
N ALA A 250 -17.03 -4.15 -2.91
CA ALA A 250 -16.01 -3.13 -3.12
C ALA A 250 -15.71 -2.96 -4.62
N PRO A 251 -15.51 -1.72 -5.12
CA PRO A 251 -15.03 -1.50 -6.48
C PRO A 251 -13.59 -2.01 -6.63
N ILE A 252 -13.29 -2.62 -7.78
CA ILE A 252 -12.00 -3.23 -8.06
C ILE A 252 -11.43 -2.62 -9.34
N PHE A 253 -10.20 -2.12 -9.25
CA PHE A 253 -9.43 -1.63 -10.38
C PHE A 253 -8.35 -2.64 -10.75
N HIS A 254 -8.33 -3.09 -11.98
CA HIS A 254 -7.26 -3.89 -12.55
C HIS A 254 -6.42 -2.99 -13.46
N VAL A 255 -5.14 -2.94 -13.22
CA VAL A 255 -4.23 -2.11 -14.00
C VAL A 255 -2.96 -2.89 -14.31
N ASN A 256 -2.45 -2.72 -15.53
CA ASN A 256 -1.17 -3.28 -15.90
C ASN A 256 -0.04 -2.58 -15.12
N GLY A 257 0.68 -3.33 -14.30
CA GLY A 257 1.80 -2.82 -13.50
C GLY A 257 2.96 -2.27 -14.33
N ASP A 258 3.10 -2.69 -15.60
CA ASP A 258 4.11 -2.20 -16.54
C ASP A 258 3.73 -0.86 -17.19
N ASP A 259 2.52 -0.35 -16.93
CA ASP A 259 2.09 0.97 -17.34
C ASP A 259 2.01 1.92 -16.13
N PRO A 260 3.11 2.62 -15.79
CA PRO A 260 3.18 3.46 -14.61
C PRO A 260 2.26 4.69 -14.68
N GLU A 261 1.92 5.15 -15.88
CA GLU A 261 0.96 6.24 -16.07
C GLU A 261 -0.45 5.75 -15.71
N ALA A 262 -0.86 4.59 -16.21
CA ALA A 262 -2.14 3.98 -15.87
C ALA A 262 -2.27 3.66 -14.38
N VAL A 263 -1.22 3.09 -13.76
CA VAL A 263 -1.17 2.80 -12.32
C VAL A 263 -1.32 4.08 -11.50
N THR A 264 -0.57 5.13 -11.85
CA THR A 264 -0.64 6.42 -11.15
C THR A 264 -1.99 7.12 -11.34
N TYR A 265 -2.61 6.96 -12.51
CA TYR A 265 -3.95 7.48 -12.78
C TYR A 265 -5.01 6.76 -11.94
N CYS A 266 -4.98 5.44 -11.86
CA CYS A 266 -5.88 4.67 -10.99
C CYS A 266 -5.73 5.05 -9.51
N ALA A 267 -4.52 5.40 -9.09
CA ALA A 267 -4.22 5.86 -7.74
C ALA A 267 -4.72 7.28 -7.43
N LYS A 268 -5.06 8.07 -8.43
CA LYS A 268 -5.57 9.45 -8.31
C LYS A 268 -7.08 9.50 -8.09
#